data_1405791cb1950b9793900d49c7f3d9c6
#
_entry.id   1405791cb1950b9793900d49c7f3d9c6
#
_cell.length_a   1.000
_cell.length_b   1.000
_cell.length_c   1.000
_cell.angle_alpha   90.00
_cell.angle_beta   90.00
_cell.angle_gamma   90.00
#
_symmetry.space_group_name_H-M   'P 1'
#
loop_
_entity.id
_entity.type
_entity.pdbx_description
1 polymer ?
#
loop_
_entity_poly.entity_id
_entity_poly.type
_entity_poly.pdbx_seq_one_letter_code
_entity_poly.pdbx_strand_id
1 'polypeptide(L)'
;MSPSEVVEIVTIAAPPDAVWAAVSDPCGYGRWSPEATGATRRSGSGAWAVGDRFTGHNKARVSWRTQCRVVAAQTDRRFAFDVSVGPFPIARWAFELEALPNGHTRVTQRWTDRREGVLGVLAKPAGLPVGRGYNAATRNRATMRATLDALKADLEGSR
;
A
#
# COMPACT_ATOMS: atom_id res chain seq x y z
N MET A 1 0.56 21.42 10.32
CA MET A 1 0.96 21.06 8.94
C MET A 1 0.20 19.82 8.51
N SER A 2 -0.36 19.86 7.30
CA SER A 2 -0.96 18.64 6.71
C SER A 2 0.13 17.58 6.50
N PRO A 3 -0.18 16.30 6.72
CA PRO A 3 0.78 15.23 6.43
C PRO A 3 1.14 15.21 4.95
N SER A 4 2.37 14.81 4.63
CA SER A 4 2.78 14.58 3.26
C SER A 4 1.96 13.45 2.65
N GLU A 5 1.47 13.66 1.46
CA GLU A 5 0.65 12.69 0.74
C GLU A 5 1.14 12.52 -0.69
N VAL A 6 1.10 11.29 -1.18
CA VAL A 6 1.35 10.97 -2.58
C VAL A 6 0.15 10.21 -3.12
N VAL A 7 -0.33 10.63 -4.29
CA VAL A 7 -1.45 10.01 -4.99
C VAL A 7 -1.02 9.66 -6.40
N GLU A 8 -1.26 8.42 -6.80
CA GLU A 8 -1.06 7.94 -8.16
C GLU A 8 -2.33 7.24 -8.64
N ILE A 9 -2.66 7.42 -9.90
CA ILE A 9 -3.92 6.94 -10.49
C ILE A 9 -3.61 6.16 -11.76
N VAL A 10 -4.33 5.05 -11.96
CA VAL A 10 -4.30 4.28 -13.19
C VAL A 10 -5.72 3.83 -13.55
N THR A 11 -6.03 3.72 -14.82
CA THR A 11 -7.25 3.08 -15.31
C THR A 11 -6.88 1.69 -15.82
N ILE A 12 -7.56 0.68 -15.29
CA ILE A 12 -7.35 -0.73 -15.65
C ILE A 12 -8.57 -1.25 -16.41
N ALA A 13 -8.32 -1.90 -17.55
CA ALA A 13 -9.35 -2.55 -18.34
C ALA A 13 -9.75 -3.90 -17.71
N ALA A 14 -10.26 -3.84 -16.49
CA ALA A 14 -10.74 -4.95 -15.71
C ALA A 14 -11.86 -4.47 -14.78
N PRO A 15 -12.83 -5.34 -14.43
CA PRO A 15 -13.94 -4.96 -13.55
C PRO A 15 -13.45 -4.76 -12.11
N PRO A 16 -14.20 -3.99 -11.28
CA PRO A 16 -13.81 -3.70 -9.90
C PRO A 16 -13.55 -4.92 -9.03
N ASP A 17 -14.30 -6.00 -9.20
CA ASP A 17 -14.12 -7.24 -8.43
C ASP A 17 -12.75 -7.90 -8.70
N ALA A 18 -12.29 -7.89 -9.95
CA ALA A 18 -10.98 -8.42 -10.32
C ALA A 18 -9.85 -7.56 -9.73
N VAL A 19 -9.99 -6.24 -9.76
CA VAL A 19 -9.03 -5.31 -9.14
C VAL A 19 -9.06 -5.47 -7.62
N TRP A 20 -10.24 -5.58 -7.03
CA TRP A 20 -10.41 -5.79 -5.59
C TRP A 20 -9.69 -7.04 -5.09
N ALA A 21 -9.85 -8.15 -5.78
CA ALA A 21 -9.18 -9.40 -5.42
C ALA A 21 -7.65 -9.25 -5.34
N ALA A 22 -7.09 -8.40 -6.19
CA ALA A 22 -5.66 -8.12 -6.20
C ALA A 22 -5.24 -7.16 -5.06
N VAL A 23 -5.90 -6.01 -4.93
CA VAL A 23 -5.47 -4.95 -4.00
C VAL A 23 -5.85 -5.23 -2.55
N SER A 24 -6.84 -6.08 -2.30
CA SER A 24 -7.27 -6.46 -0.95
C SER A 24 -6.52 -7.65 -0.37
N ASP A 25 -5.47 -8.12 -1.03
CA ASP A 25 -4.61 -9.20 -0.52
C ASP A 25 -3.15 -8.76 -0.40
N PRO A 26 -2.74 -8.27 0.77
CA PRO A 26 -1.34 -7.87 0.99
C PRO A 26 -0.32 -8.98 0.76
N CYS A 27 -0.70 -10.23 0.94
CA CYS A 27 0.21 -11.36 0.72
C CYS A 27 0.66 -11.48 -0.75
N GLY A 28 -0.14 -10.97 -1.67
CA GLY A 28 0.14 -10.99 -3.09
C GLY A 28 0.91 -9.76 -3.63
N TYR A 29 1.16 -8.74 -2.82
CA TYR A 29 1.75 -7.47 -3.28
C TYR A 29 3.13 -7.63 -3.91
N GLY A 30 3.89 -8.66 -3.54
CA GLY A 30 5.20 -8.93 -4.13
C GLY A 30 5.17 -9.16 -5.64
N ARG A 31 4.01 -9.46 -6.21
CA ARG A 31 3.85 -9.65 -7.65
C ARG A 31 3.96 -8.34 -8.44
N TRP A 32 3.65 -7.22 -7.82
CA TRP A 32 3.57 -5.92 -8.50
C TRP A 32 4.50 -4.86 -7.94
N SER A 33 4.77 -4.90 -6.62
CA SER A 33 5.59 -3.89 -5.97
C SER A 33 7.07 -4.19 -6.15
N PRO A 34 7.90 -3.19 -6.49
CA PRO A 34 9.35 -3.36 -6.52
C PRO A 34 9.96 -3.41 -5.11
N GLU A 35 9.19 -3.14 -4.08
CA GLU A 35 9.68 -3.05 -2.70
C GLU A 35 9.01 -4.05 -1.76
N ALA A 36 7.67 -4.13 -1.76
CA ALA A 36 6.96 -5.12 -0.97
C ALA A 36 7.15 -6.51 -1.59
N THR A 37 7.64 -7.45 -0.80
CA THR A 37 7.87 -8.85 -1.24
C THR A 37 6.73 -9.78 -0.83
N GLY A 38 5.84 -9.33 0.04
CA GLY A 38 4.69 -10.08 0.52
C GLY A 38 4.30 -9.70 1.92
N ALA A 39 3.50 -10.52 2.56
CA ALA A 39 3.04 -10.32 3.93
C ALA A 39 2.77 -11.65 4.61
N THR A 40 2.80 -11.64 5.94
CA THR A 40 2.37 -12.75 6.79
C THR A 40 1.20 -12.31 7.63
N ARG A 41 0.05 -12.96 7.49
CA ARG A 41 -1.13 -12.67 8.29
C ARG A 41 -0.88 -12.98 9.77
N ARG A 42 -1.30 -12.10 10.66
CA ARG A 42 -1.13 -12.24 12.11
C ARG A 42 -2.45 -12.48 12.83
N SER A 43 -3.55 -12.00 12.29
CA SER A 43 -4.88 -12.22 12.88
C SER A 43 -5.94 -12.24 11.79
N GLY A 44 -7.11 -12.79 12.12
CA GLY A 44 -8.22 -12.94 11.19
C GLY A 44 -8.07 -14.16 10.27
N SER A 45 -9.11 -14.44 9.50
CA SER A 45 -9.15 -15.51 8.52
C SER A 45 -10.13 -15.15 7.39
N GLY A 46 -10.04 -15.84 6.26
CA GLY A 46 -10.87 -15.54 5.10
C GLY A 46 -10.55 -14.18 4.47
N ALA A 47 -11.56 -13.46 4.01
CA ALA A 47 -11.38 -12.12 3.48
C ALA A 47 -10.81 -11.17 4.53
N TRP A 48 -9.98 -10.23 4.10
CA TRP A 48 -9.42 -9.23 5.00
C TRP A 48 -10.51 -8.29 5.51
N ALA A 49 -10.50 -8.01 6.81
CA ALA A 49 -11.47 -7.16 7.49
C ALA A 49 -10.76 -6.09 8.33
N VAL A 50 -11.49 -5.01 8.63
CA VAL A 50 -10.99 -3.96 9.52
C VAL A 50 -10.56 -4.57 10.86
N GLY A 51 -9.36 -4.22 11.32
CA GLY A 51 -8.74 -4.74 12.53
C GLY A 51 -7.79 -5.91 12.31
N ASP A 52 -7.85 -6.58 11.17
CA ASP A 52 -6.90 -7.64 10.84
C ASP A 52 -5.48 -7.11 10.78
N ARG A 53 -4.53 -7.93 11.20
CA ARG A 53 -3.12 -7.57 11.28
C ARG A 53 -2.27 -8.46 10.41
N PHE A 54 -1.22 -7.87 9.86
CA PHE A 54 -0.20 -8.60 9.11
C PHE A 54 1.18 -7.97 9.29
N THR A 55 2.21 -8.77 9.03
CA THR A 55 3.58 -8.28 8.92
C THR A 55 3.90 -8.10 7.45
N GLY A 56 4.20 -6.88 7.05
CA GLY A 56 4.67 -6.59 5.70
C GLY A 56 6.16 -6.92 5.57
N HIS A 57 6.53 -7.58 4.49
CA HIS A 57 7.91 -7.89 4.15
C HIS A 57 8.35 -6.99 3.00
N ASN A 58 9.47 -6.31 3.18
CA ASN A 58 9.97 -5.34 2.21
C ASN A 58 11.46 -5.57 1.96
N LYS A 59 11.90 -5.21 0.76
CA LYS A 59 13.29 -5.31 0.36
C LYS A 59 13.68 -4.15 -0.57
N ALA A 60 14.81 -3.53 -0.25
CA ALA A 60 15.54 -2.64 -1.13
C ALA A 60 17.01 -3.05 -1.06
N ARG A 61 17.90 -2.18 -0.60
CA ARG A 61 19.29 -2.56 -0.30
C ARG A 61 19.38 -3.49 0.90
N VAL A 62 18.47 -3.30 1.85
CA VAL A 62 18.28 -4.16 3.02
C VAL A 62 16.83 -4.62 3.06
N SER A 63 16.59 -5.72 3.75
CA SER A 63 15.23 -6.19 4.01
C SER A 63 14.75 -5.66 5.35
N TRP A 64 13.46 -5.29 5.42
CA TRP A 64 12.83 -4.87 6.68
C TRP A 64 11.39 -5.34 6.75
N ARG A 65 10.85 -5.33 7.96
CA ARG A 65 9.48 -5.73 8.24
C ARG A 65 8.72 -4.56 8.84
N THR A 66 7.43 -4.50 8.54
CA THR A 66 6.51 -3.52 9.10
C THR A 66 5.34 -4.23 9.73
N GLN A 67 4.74 -3.58 10.73
CA GLN A 67 3.51 -4.04 11.34
C GLN A 67 2.35 -3.28 10.70
N CYS A 68 1.36 -4.01 10.21
CA CYS A 68 0.25 -3.43 9.47
C CYS A 68 -1.08 -3.84 10.08
N ARG A 69 -2.05 -2.92 10.00
CA ARG A 69 -3.41 -3.14 10.46
C ARG A 69 -4.39 -2.60 9.43
N VAL A 70 -5.32 -3.43 9.00
CA VAL A 70 -6.38 -3.04 8.07
C VAL A 70 -7.31 -2.02 8.75
N VAL A 71 -7.52 -0.88 8.10
CA VAL A 71 -8.39 0.20 8.60
C VAL A 71 -9.58 0.46 7.69
N ALA A 72 -9.59 -0.06 6.48
CA ALA A 72 -10.75 -0.05 5.58
C ALA A 72 -10.73 -1.31 4.71
N ALA A 73 -11.89 -1.95 4.57
CA ALA A 73 -12.09 -3.12 3.71
C ALA A 73 -13.52 -3.07 3.16
N GLN A 74 -13.76 -2.13 2.25
CA GLN A 74 -15.03 -1.92 1.58
C GLN A 74 -14.95 -2.57 0.20
N THR A 75 -15.63 -3.69 0.03
CA THR A 75 -15.57 -4.52 -1.18
C THR A 75 -15.78 -3.68 -2.45
N ASP A 76 -14.88 -3.86 -3.40
CA ASP A 76 -14.85 -3.19 -4.72
C ASP A 76 -14.71 -1.66 -4.64
N ARG A 77 -14.41 -1.11 -3.45
CA ARG A 77 -14.34 0.33 -3.24
C ARG A 77 -13.05 0.83 -2.59
N ARG A 78 -12.69 0.28 -1.42
CA ARG A 78 -11.56 0.81 -0.68
C ARG A 78 -10.91 -0.24 0.21
N PHE A 79 -9.60 -0.41 0.06
CA PHE A 79 -8.77 -1.17 0.97
C PHE A 79 -7.65 -0.28 1.50
N ALA A 80 -7.53 -0.19 2.83
CA ALA A 80 -6.52 0.65 3.45
C ALA A 80 -5.94 -0.02 4.70
N PHE A 81 -4.67 0.25 4.96
CA PHE A 81 -4.00 -0.25 6.16
C PHE A 81 -2.99 0.77 6.68
N ASP A 82 -2.84 0.77 7.99
CA ASP A 82 -1.83 1.54 8.69
C ASP A 82 -0.57 0.72 8.87
N VAL A 83 0.56 1.39 8.74
CA VAL A 83 1.91 0.83 8.86
C VAL A 83 2.58 1.45 10.07
N SER A 84 3.20 0.61 10.89
CA SER A 84 4.00 1.03 12.03
C SER A 84 5.29 0.23 12.13
N VAL A 85 6.26 0.79 12.85
CA VAL A 85 7.49 0.10 13.27
C VAL A 85 7.57 0.25 14.79
N GLY A 86 7.39 -0.87 15.51
CA GLY A 86 7.21 -0.83 16.96
C GLY A 86 5.99 0.04 17.32
N PRO A 87 6.10 0.95 18.30
CA PRO A 87 5.02 1.84 18.69
C PRO A 87 4.83 3.06 17.76
N PHE A 88 5.68 3.20 16.73
CA PHE A 88 5.71 4.40 15.90
C PHE A 88 4.86 4.25 14.65
N PRO A 89 3.80 5.07 14.47
CA PRO A 89 3.07 5.12 13.20
C PRO A 89 3.97 5.71 12.11
N ILE A 90 3.99 5.05 10.95
CA ILE A 90 4.85 5.43 9.81
C ILE A 90 4.01 6.00 8.67
N ALA A 91 2.98 5.27 8.23
CA ALA A 91 2.23 5.63 7.04
C ALA A 91 0.84 4.99 7.01
N ARG A 92 0.00 5.51 6.14
CA ARG A 92 -1.24 4.84 5.69
C ARG A 92 -1.15 4.62 4.20
N TRP A 93 -1.48 3.43 3.77
CA TRP A 93 -1.65 3.06 2.38
C TRP A 93 -3.11 2.79 2.08
N ALA A 94 -3.60 3.27 0.95
CA ALA A 94 -4.97 3.03 0.53
C ALA A 94 -5.04 2.78 -0.97
N PHE A 95 -5.92 1.86 -1.36
CA PHE A 95 -6.39 1.69 -2.73
C PHE A 95 -7.87 2.07 -2.76
N GLU A 96 -8.23 2.96 -3.66
CA GLU A 96 -9.60 3.39 -3.89
C GLU A 96 -9.99 2.99 -5.31
N LEU A 97 -11.13 2.34 -5.46
CA LEU A 97 -11.63 1.80 -6.72
C LEU A 97 -12.89 2.54 -7.15
N GLU A 98 -12.96 2.92 -8.42
CA GLU A 98 -14.14 3.53 -9.01
C GLU A 98 -14.48 2.77 -10.30
N ALA A 99 -15.69 2.20 -10.35
CA ALA A 99 -16.21 1.57 -11.56
C ALA A 99 -16.49 2.62 -12.63
N LEU A 100 -15.96 2.40 -13.84
CA LEU A 100 -16.19 3.28 -14.99
C LEU A 100 -17.28 2.67 -15.90
N PRO A 101 -17.97 3.50 -16.71
CA PRO A 101 -19.10 3.03 -17.52
C PRO A 101 -18.78 1.91 -18.53
N ASN A 102 -17.52 1.81 -18.97
CA ASN A 102 -17.07 0.82 -19.96
C ASN A 102 -16.60 -0.52 -19.34
N GLY A 103 -16.87 -0.75 -18.05
CA GLY A 103 -16.43 -1.96 -17.34
C GLY A 103 -14.96 -1.89 -16.89
N HIS A 104 -14.32 -0.76 -17.06
CA HIS A 104 -12.98 -0.50 -16.54
C HIS A 104 -13.04 -0.01 -15.09
N THR A 105 -11.91 0.01 -14.42
CA THR A 105 -11.79 0.50 -13.04
C THR A 105 -10.70 1.57 -12.96
N ARG A 106 -11.04 2.71 -12.37
CA ARG A 106 -10.05 3.70 -11.96
C ARG A 106 -9.53 3.28 -10.59
N VAL A 107 -8.23 3.13 -10.48
CA VAL A 107 -7.54 2.79 -9.23
C VAL A 107 -6.72 3.98 -8.77
N THR A 108 -7.02 4.46 -7.57
CA THR A 108 -6.24 5.51 -6.91
C THR A 108 -5.46 4.86 -5.77
N GLN A 109 -4.15 4.91 -5.84
CA GLN A 109 -3.28 4.51 -4.72
C GLN A 109 -2.84 5.76 -3.98
N ARG A 110 -2.97 5.74 -2.65
CA ARG A 110 -2.67 6.87 -1.78
C ARG A 110 -1.70 6.43 -0.69
N TRP A 111 -0.65 7.19 -0.52
CA TRP A 111 0.26 7.07 0.62
C TRP A 111 0.20 8.36 1.43
N THR A 112 0.01 8.21 2.74
CA THR A 112 -0.02 9.35 3.69
C THR A 112 1.06 9.12 4.74
N ASP A 113 1.95 10.09 4.90
CA ASP A 113 2.96 10.08 5.96
C ASP A 113 2.27 10.31 7.31
N ARG A 114 2.46 9.41 8.26
CA ARG A 114 1.89 9.50 9.59
C ARG A 114 2.93 9.74 10.68
N ARG A 115 4.15 10.09 10.31
CA ARG A 115 5.24 10.41 11.23
C ARG A 115 5.10 11.87 11.69
N GLU A 116 4.18 12.07 12.64
CA GLU A 116 3.84 13.41 13.16
C GLU A 116 4.32 13.60 14.60
N GLY A 117 4.54 14.86 14.99
CA GLY A 117 4.89 15.26 16.34
C GLY A 117 6.26 14.77 16.79
N VAL A 118 6.49 14.80 18.11
CA VAL A 118 7.78 14.41 18.71
C VAL A 118 8.10 12.94 18.44
N LEU A 119 7.10 12.07 18.53
CA LEU A 119 7.28 10.64 18.24
C LEU A 119 7.61 10.41 16.77
N GLY A 120 6.98 11.14 15.87
CA GLY A 120 7.26 11.07 14.44
C GLY A 120 8.69 11.55 14.10
N VAL A 121 9.15 12.61 14.74
CA VAL A 121 10.52 13.10 14.58
C VAL A 121 11.53 12.07 15.08
N LEU A 122 11.27 11.44 16.21
CA LEU A 122 12.13 10.39 16.77
C LEU A 122 12.12 9.11 15.92
N ALA A 123 10.98 8.81 15.29
CA ALA A 123 10.84 7.63 14.44
C ALA A 123 11.50 7.79 13.06
N LYS A 124 11.72 9.03 12.60
CA LYS A 124 12.36 9.28 11.29
C LYS A 124 13.75 8.63 11.15
N PRO A 125 14.65 8.74 12.14
CA PRO A 125 15.92 8.00 12.07
C PRO A 125 15.77 6.50 12.22
N ALA A 126 14.77 6.04 12.97
CA ALA A 126 14.52 4.62 13.20
C ALA A 126 13.66 3.98 12.11
N GLY A 127 12.94 4.78 11.35
CA GLY A 127 12.08 4.34 10.25
C GLY A 127 12.85 4.09 8.96
N LEU A 128 13.79 3.18 9.00
CA LEU A 128 14.62 2.80 7.85
C LEU A 128 13.79 2.41 6.63
N PRO A 129 14.32 2.64 5.43
CA PRO A 129 15.68 3.03 5.09
C PRO A 129 15.80 4.55 4.94
N VAL A 130 16.27 5.20 5.97
CA VAL A 130 16.51 6.65 5.98
C VAL A 130 17.99 6.93 5.89
N GLY A 131 18.48 7.17 4.68
CA GLY A 131 19.78 7.78 4.47
C GLY A 131 19.68 9.31 4.41
N ARG A 132 20.81 9.99 4.49
CA ARG A 132 20.88 11.42 4.16
C ARG A 132 20.31 11.64 2.75
N GLY A 133 19.37 12.58 2.61
CA GLY A 133 18.70 12.86 1.34
C GLY A 133 17.53 11.94 1.01
N TYR A 134 17.12 11.08 1.92
CA TYR A 134 15.95 10.22 1.72
C TYR A 134 14.68 11.07 1.65
N ASN A 135 14.04 11.07 0.50
CA ASN A 135 12.74 11.69 0.29
C ASN A 135 11.70 10.60 0.10
N ALA A 136 10.95 10.31 1.17
CA ALA A 136 9.95 9.26 1.19
C ALA A 136 8.86 9.50 0.12
N ALA A 137 8.44 10.74 -0.06
CA ALA A 137 7.40 11.07 -1.05
C ALA A 137 7.86 10.77 -2.47
N THR A 138 9.07 11.19 -2.85
CA THR A 138 9.62 10.93 -4.20
C THR A 138 9.81 9.44 -4.45
N ARG A 139 10.37 8.72 -3.48
CA ARG A 139 10.56 7.27 -3.59
C ARG A 139 9.24 6.54 -3.70
N ASN A 140 8.28 6.87 -2.83
CA ASN A 140 6.98 6.21 -2.83
C ASN A 140 6.21 6.49 -4.11
N ARG A 141 6.31 7.68 -4.68
CA ARG A 141 5.70 8.00 -5.98
C ARG A 141 6.21 7.06 -7.07
N ALA A 142 7.51 6.85 -7.15
CA ALA A 142 8.10 5.94 -8.14
C ALA A 142 7.67 4.48 -7.90
N THR A 143 7.68 4.04 -6.65
CA THR A 143 7.23 2.69 -6.27
C THR A 143 5.75 2.48 -6.56
N MET A 144 4.90 3.46 -6.24
CA MET A 144 3.46 3.41 -6.50
C MET A 144 3.16 3.34 -7.99
N ARG A 145 3.84 4.16 -8.80
CA ARG A 145 3.69 4.13 -10.25
C ARG A 145 4.08 2.77 -10.83
N ALA A 146 5.22 2.23 -10.43
CA ALA A 146 5.67 0.90 -10.88
C ALA A 146 4.69 -0.20 -10.45
N THR A 147 4.16 -0.12 -9.23
CA THR A 147 3.17 -1.07 -8.72
C THR A 147 1.87 -1.02 -9.53
N LEU A 148 1.34 0.16 -9.78
CA LEU A 148 0.09 0.31 -10.55
C LEU A 148 0.26 -0.11 -12.01
N ASP A 149 1.41 0.18 -12.63
CA ASP A 149 1.71 -0.25 -14.00
C ASP A 149 1.80 -1.78 -14.09
N ALA A 150 2.45 -2.42 -13.12
CA ALA A 150 2.56 -3.88 -13.06
C ALA A 150 1.19 -4.54 -12.81
N LEU A 151 0.40 -3.98 -11.91
CA LEU A 151 -0.96 -4.43 -11.62
C LEU A 151 -1.85 -4.34 -12.88
N LYS A 152 -1.79 -3.22 -13.57
CA LYS A 152 -2.51 -3.01 -14.83
C LYS A 152 -2.10 -4.05 -15.88
N ALA A 153 -0.81 -4.24 -16.09
CA ALA A 153 -0.30 -5.21 -17.06
C ALA A 153 -0.76 -6.64 -16.74
N ASP A 154 -0.72 -7.03 -15.47
CA ASP A 154 -1.13 -8.35 -15.01
C ASP A 154 -2.64 -8.57 -15.22
N LEU A 155 -3.47 -7.65 -14.78
CA LEU A 155 -4.94 -7.79 -14.88
C LEU A 155 -5.44 -7.66 -16.32
N GLU A 156 -4.81 -6.88 -17.16
CA GLU A 156 -5.16 -6.77 -18.57
C GLU A 156 -4.61 -7.92 -19.41
N GLY A 157 -3.46 -8.48 -19.03
CA GLY A 157 -2.83 -9.62 -19.72
C GLY A 157 -3.50 -10.97 -19.43
N SER A 158 -4.31 -11.05 -18.38
CA SER A 158 -4.99 -12.28 -17.96
C SER A 158 -6.32 -12.54 -18.69
N ARG A 159 -6.61 -11.82 -19.76
CA ARG A 159 -7.83 -11.93 -20.57
C ARG A 159 -7.58 -12.68 -21.86
#